data_a2c0863803e8d5787c6488d99c3a53a1
#
_entry.id   a2c0863803e8d5787c6488d99c3a53a1
#
_cell.length_a   1.000
_cell.length_b   1.000
_cell.length_c   1.000
_cell.angle_alpha   90.00
_cell.angle_beta   90.00
_cell.angle_gamma   90.00
#
_symmetry.space_group_name_H-M   'P 1'
#
loop_
_entity.id
_entity.type
_entity.pdbx_description
1 polymer ?
#
loop_
_entity_poly.entity_id
_entity_poly.type
_entity_poly.pdbx_seq_one_letter_code
_entity_poly.pdbx_strand_id
1 'polypeptide(L)'
;MDKIAAETINLRKVLSANIKKYRKIEGISQEKLAEKTDLSEQLIKDIEGCRSWVSDKTVVKLAIALKVEVYQLLYPQIEANRLHPVRLPSELLRNLKNEIKEDIDRKFEAVVTDEDV
;
A
#
# COMPACT_ATOMS: atom_id res chain seq x y z
N MET A 1 -21.31 -4.87 18.47
CA MET A 1 -20.01 -4.29 18.80
C MET A 1 -18.93 -5.33 18.79
N ASP A 2 -19.15 -6.47 19.45
CA ASP A 2 -18.15 -7.53 19.51
C ASP A 2 -17.82 -8.14 18.15
N LYS A 3 -18.80 -8.22 17.23
CA LYS A 3 -18.57 -8.70 15.89
C LYS A 3 -17.64 -7.78 15.10
N ILE A 4 -17.80 -6.47 15.26
CA ILE A 4 -16.95 -5.48 14.59
C ILE A 4 -15.54 -5.57 15.15
N ALA A 5 -15.38 -5.73 16.46
CA ALA A 5 -14.08 -5.89 17.08
C ALA A 5 -13.39 -7.20 16.66
N ALA A 6 -14.15 -8.30 16.53
CA ALA A 6 -13.61 -9.59 16.11
C ALA A 6 -13.18 -9.60 14.63
N GLU A 7 -13.83 -8.77 13.81
CA GLU A 7 -13.51 -8.62 12.39
C GLU A 7 -12.51 -7.49 12.13
N THR A 8 -12.05 -6.82 13.20
CA THR A 8 -11.11 -5.72 13.07
C THR A 8 -9.80 -6.21 12.49
N ILE A 9 -9.33 -5.47 11.50
CA ILE A 9 -8.06 -5.74 10.86
C ILE A 9 -6.93 -5.62 11.88
N ASN A 10 -6.05 -6.60 11.90
CA ASN A 10 -4.84 -6.52 12.70
C ASN A 10 -3.83 -5.61 12.00
N LEU A 11 -3.75 -4.36 12.43
CA LEU A 11 -2.90 -3.36 11.79
C LEU A 11 -1.41 -3.71 11.84
N ARG A 12 -0.97 -4.41 12.89
CA ARG A 12 0.44 -4.84 12.96
C ARG A 12 0.77 -5.84 11.86
N LYS A 13 -0.13 -6.76 11.58
CA LYS A 13 0.05 -7.72 10.47
C LYS A 13 0.00 -7.02 9.12
N VAL A 14 -0.91 -6.06 8.95
CA VAL A 14 -1.01 -5.29 7.72
C VAL A 14 0.27 -4.52 7.47
N LEU A 15 0.74 -3.78 8.47
CA LEU A 15 1.96 -3.00 8.36
C LEU A 15 3.16 -3.89 8.07
N SER A 16 3.31 -4.98 8.81
CA SER A 16 4.39 -5.95 8.62
C SER A 16 4.43 -6.48 7.18
N ALA A 17 3.28 -6.94 6.68
CA ALA A 17 3.17 -7.48 5.33
C ALA A 17 3.51 -6.44 4.26
N ASN A 18 3.04 -5.21 4.45
CA ASN A 18 3.28 -4.13 3.50
C ASN A 18 4.75 -3.69 3.50
N ILE A 19 5.36 -3.57 4.67
CA ILE A 19 6.79 -3.22 4.75
C ILE A 19 7.63 -4.27 4.05
N LYS A 20 7.39 -5.55 4.30
CA LYS A 20 8.10 -6.65 3.64
C LYS A 20 7.92 -6.58 2.13
N LYS A 21 6.69 -6.37 1.68
CA LYS A 21 6.35 -6.30 0.26
C LYS A 21 7.13 -5.17 -0.44
N TYR A 22 7.01 -3.96 0.08
CA TYR A 22 7.65 -2.79 -0.55
C TYR A 22 9.16 -2.83 -0.40
N ARG A 23 9.67 -3.39 0.69
CA ARG A 23 11.10 -3.61 0.85
C ARG A 23 11.65 -4.54 -0.23
N LYS A 24 10.94 -5.62 -0.52
CA LYS A 24 11.32 -6.56 -1.59
C LYS A 24 11.22 -5.91 -2.97
N ILE A 25 10.21 -5.10 -3.20
CA ILE A 25 10.08 -4.36 -4.46
C ILE A 25 11.28 -3.43 -4.66
N GLU A 26 11.70 -2.74 -3.60
CA GLU A 26 12.87 -1.87 -3.66
C GLU A 26 14.20 -2.65 -3.66
N GLY A 27 14.17 -3.95 -3.39
CA GLY A 27 15.36 -4.79 -3.39
C GLY A 27 16.32 -4.48 -2.25
N ILE A 28 15.82 -4.06 -1.10
CA ILE A 28 16.66 -3.70 0.05
C ILE A 28 16.45 -4.66 1.21
N SER A 29 17.51 -4.82 2.01
CA SER A 29 17.49 -5.63 3.22
C SER A 29 16.87 -4.87 4.40
N GLN A 30 16.59 -5.58 5.48
CA GLN A 30 16.18 -4.95 6.75
C GLN A 30 17.24 -3.97 7.25
N GLU A 31 18.51 -4.34 7.15
CA GLU A 31 19.63 -3.49 7.52
C GLU A 31 19.65 -2.19 6.70
N LYS A 32 19.46 -2.31 5.38
CA LYS A 32 19.42 -1.15 4.49
C LYS A 32 18.23 -0.25 4.77
N LEU A 33 17.09 -0.82 5.06
CA LEU A 33 15.89 -0.05 5.43
C LEU A 33 16.13 0.70 6.75
N ALA A 34 16.76 0.05 7.73
CA ALA A 34 17.13 0.69 8.99
C ALA A 34 18.06 1.89 8.75
N GLU A 35 19.07 1.71 7.92
CA GLU A 35 19.99 2.78 7.54
C GLU A 35 19.27 3.96 6.88
N LYS A 36 18.41 3.69 5.91
CA LYS A 36 17.66 4.73 5.19
C LYS A 36 16.68 5.52 6.06
N THR A 37 16.17 4.89 7.11
CA THR A 37 15.19 5.50 8.00
C THR A 37 15.80 6.08 9.27
N ASP A 38 17.09 5.86 9.49
CA ASP A 38 17.75 6.19 10.75
C ASP A 38 17.09 5.51 11.96
N LEU A 39 16.60 4.30 11.73
CA LEU A 39 16.03 3.44 12.76
C LEU A 39 16.98 2.27 13.02
N SER A 40 16.84 1.63 14.19
CA SER A 40 17.64 0.43 14.47
C SER A 40 17.15 -0.75 13.62
N GLU A 41 18.06 -1.63 13.25
CA GLU A 41 17.70 -2.87 12.57
C GLU A 41 16.76 -3.72 13.43
N GLN A 42 16.99 -3.72 14.76
CA GLN A 42 16.11 -4.45 15.67
C GLN A 42 14.68 -3.93 15.63
N LEU A 43 14.50 -2.61 15.53
CA LEU A 43 13.16 -2.04 15.39
C LEU A 43 12.48 -2.50 14.10
N ILE A 44 13.21 -2.50 12.99
CA ILE A 44 12.68 -3.01 11.71
C ILE A 44 12.28 -4.48 11.86
N LYS A 45 13.11 -5.30 12.47
CA LYS A 45 12.79 -6.71 12.72
C LYS A 45 11.54 -6.87 13.59
N ASP A 46 11.40 -6.04 14.62
CA ASP A 46 10.26 -6.08 15.52
C ASP A 46 8.96 -5.67 14.82
N ILE A 47 9.03 -4.67 13.97
CA ILE A 47 7.89 -4.23 13.16
C ILE A 47 7.48 -5.32 12.17
N GLU A 48 8.44 -5.87 11.43
CA GLU A 48 8.18 -6.96 10.49
C GLU A 48 7.73 -8.25 11.17
N GLY A 49 8.10 -8.44 12.42
CA GLY A 49 7.67 -9.57 13.23
C GLY A 49 6.39 -9.35 14.02
N CYS A 50 5.71 -8.24 13.79
CA CYS A 50 4.47 -7.87 14.50
C CYS A 50 4.66 -7.69 16.01
N ARG A 51 5.87 -7.45 16.47
CA ARG A 51 6.16 -7.28 17.90
C ARG A 51 6.11 -5.85 18.36
N SER A 52 6.20 -4.88 17.43
CA SER A 52 6.17 -3.46 17.74
C SER A 52 5.19 -2.75 16.83
N TRP A 53 4.55 -1.72 17.38
CA TRP A 53 3.81 -0.75 16.60
C TRP A 53 4.73 0.45 16.31
N VAL A 54 4.28 1.34 15.44
CA VAL A 54 5.06 2.48 14.98
C VAL A 54 4.48 3.80 15.46
N SER A 55 5.34 4.79 15.69
CA SER A 55 4.88 6.17 15.88
C SER A 55 4.55 6.78 14.51
N ASP A 56 3.88 7.92 14.55
CA ASP A 56 3.58 8.70 13.34
C ASP A 56 4.86 9.06 12.58
N LYS A 57 5.90 9.46 13.29
CA LYS A 57 7.19 9.80 12.68
C LYS A 57 7.83 8.59 12.02
N THR A 58 7.77 7.44 12.67
CA THR A 58 8.36 6.21 12.15
C THR A 58 7.65 5.75 10.87
N VAL A 59 6.33 5.76 10.83
CA VAL A 59 5.60 5.34 9.64
C VAL A 59 5.87 6.27 8.45
N VAL A 60 6.04 7.56 8.69
CA VAL A 60 6.41 8.51 7.63
C VAL A 60 7.81 8.21 7.09
N LYS A 61 8.78 7.97 7.97
CA LYS A 61 10.14 7.61 7.56
C LYS A 61 10.16 6.34 6.72
N LEU A 62 9.39 5.34 7.13
CA LEU A 62 9.28 4.08 6.38
C LEU A 62 8.66 4.31 5.00
N ALA A 63 7.60 5.09 4.92
CA ALA A 63 6.94 5.40 3.65
C ALA A 63 7.91 6.11 2.69
N ILE A 64 8.64 7.10 3.16
CA ILE A 64 9.62 7.81 2.36
C ILE A 64 10.72 6.87 1.85
N ALA A 65 11.28 6.06 2.74
CA ALA A 65 12.35 5.14 2.37
C ALA A 65 11.89 4.07 1.38
N LEU A 66 10.65 3.63 1.49
CA LEU A 66 10.05 2.62 0.61
C LEU A 66 9.40 3.22 -0.64
N LYS A 67 9.41 4.56 -0.76
CA LYS A 67 8.85 5.29 -1.92
C LYS A 67 7.36 5.03 -2.12
N VAL A 68 6.63 5.00 -1.03
CA VAL A 68 5.17 4.79 -1.04
C VAL A 68 4.49 5.86 -0.20
N GLU A 69 3.19 5.99 -0.36
CA GLU A 69 2.38 6.83 0.51
C GLU A 69 2.10 6.11 1.83
N VAL A 70 1.89 6.86 2.90
CA VAL A 70 1.62 6.27 4.21
C VAL A 70 0.41 5.33 4.16
N TYR A 71 -0.65 5.72 3.44
CA TYR A 71 -1.84 4.88 3.37
C TYR A 71 -1.55 3.51 2.74
N GLN A 72 -0.57 3.41 1.85
CA GLN A 72 -0.20 2.13 1.23
C GLN A 72 0.40 1.15 2.24
N LEU A 73 1.07 1.67 3.28
CA LEU A 73 1.58 0.82 4.35
C LEU A 73 0.48 0.30 5.27
N LEU A 74 -0.62 1.03 5.37
CA LEU A 74 -1.71 0.69 6.28
C LEU A 74 -2.90 0.06 5.58
N TYR A 75 -2.85 -0.08 4.27
CA TYR A 75 -3.93 -0.66 3.49
C TYR A 75 -3.75 -2.17 3.36
N PRO A 76 -4.75 -2.97 3.76
CA PRO A 76 -4.63 -4.41 3.69
C PRO A 76 -4.42 -4.88 2.25
N GLN A 77 -3.47 -5.78 2.05
CA GLN A 77 -3.32 -6.45 0.77
C GLN A 77 -4.49 -7.42 0.61
N ILE A 78 -5.28 -7.21 -0.41
CA ILE A 78 -6.40 -8.09 -0.73
C ILE A 78 -5.84 -9.27 -1.52
N GLU A 79 -5.67 -10.41 -0.83
CA GLU A 79 -5.55 -11.65 -1.55
C GLU A 79 -6.96 -12.05 -1.98
N ALA A 80 -7.13 -12.31 -3.27
CA ALA A 80 -8.43 -12.56 -3.90
C ALA A 80 -9.28 -13.64 -3.23
N ASN A 81 -8.69 -14.44 -2.34
CA ASN A 81 -9.35 -15.58 -1.70
C ASN A 81 -9.62 -15.42 -0.20
N ARG A 82 -9.18 -14.33 0.44
CA ARG A 82 -9.22 -14.22 1.91
C ARG A 82 -10.06 -13.11 2.48
N LEU A 83 -10.29 -12.08 1.72
CA LEU A 83 -11.14 -10.98 2.16
C LEU A 83 -12.36 -10.98 1.28
N HIS A 84 -13.51 -10.79 1.90
CA HIS A 84 -14.69 -10.50 1.14
C HIS A 84 -14.47 -9.15 0.46
N PRO A 85 -14.09 -9.12 -0.81
CA PRO A 85 -14.00 -7.84 -1.49
C PRO A 85 -15.38 -7.23 -1.42
N VAL A 86 -15.43 -5.93 -1.23
CA VAL A 86 -16.68 -5.21 -1.48
C VAL A 86 -17.05 -5.55 -2.92
N ARG A 87 -18.04 -6.42 -3.08
CA ARG A 87 -18.50 -6.78 -4.41
C ARG A 87 -19.31 -5.61 -4.96
N LEU A 88 -18.67 -4.83 -5.79
CA LEU A 88 -19.38 -3.85 -6.57
C LEU A 88 -20.28 -4.58 -7.57
N PRO A 89 -21.50 -4.10 -7.79
CA PRO A 89 -22.31 -4.63 -8.87
C PRO A 89 -21.53 -4.63 -10.17
N SER A 90 -21.67 -5.69 -10.96
CA SER A 90 -20.93 -5.85 -12.22
C SER A 90 -21.08 -4.65 -13.15
N GLU A 91 -22.28 -4.05 -13.15
CA GLU A 91 -22.56 -2.86 -13.95
C GLU A 91 -21.75 -1.65 -13.49
N LEU A 92 -21.69 -1.42 -12.17
CA LEU A 92 -20.90 -0.32 -11.62
C LEU A 92 -19.42 -0.52 -11.92
N LEU A 93 -18.91 -1.73 -11.75
CA LEU A 93 -17.52 -2.05 -12.06
C LEU A 93 -17.21 -1.80 -13.54
N ARG A 94 -18.12 -2.18 -14.43
CA ARG A 94 -17.97 -1.94 -15.86
C ARG A 94 -17.93 -0.45 -16.17
N ASN A 95 -18.82 0.32 -15.55
CA ASN A 95 -18.88 1.76 -15.74
C ASN A 95 -17.60 2.44 -15.26
N LEU A 96 -17.07 2.04 -14.10
CA LEU A 96 -15.81 2.55 -13.58
C LEU A 96 -14.65 2.24 -14.52
N LYS A 97 -14.57 1.03 -15.05
CA LYS A 97 -13.55 0.65 -16.03
C LYS A 97 -13.63 1.51 -17.27
N ASN A 98 -14.83 1.75 -17.77
CA ASN A 98 -15.05 2.56 -18.98
C ASN A 98 -14.65 4.02 -18.73
N GLU A 99 -15.03 4.60 -17.60
CA GLU A 99 -14.64 5.96 -17.24
C GLU A 99 -13.13 6.13 -17.17
N ILE A 100 -12.44 5.19 -16.53
CA ILE A 100 -10.98 5.22 -16.42
C ILE A 100 -10.35 5.11 -17.81
N LYS A 101 -10.86 4.21 -18.65
CA LYS A 101 -10.36 4.02 -20.00
C LYS A 101 -10.55 5.27 -20.85
N GLU A 102 -11.74 5.87 -20.80
CA GLU A 102 -12.02 7.10 -21.53
C GLU A 102 -11.14 8.26 -21.10
N ASP A 103 -10.89 8.37 -19.80
CA ASP A 103 -10.02 9.40 -19.27
C ASP A 103 -8.58 9.23 -19.75
N ILE A 104 -8.08 8.02 -19.76
CA ILE A 104 -6.75 7.69 -20.28
C ILE A 104 -6.69 8.00 -21.78
N ASP A 105 -7.67 7.58 -22.54
CA ASP A 105 -7.74 7.81 -23.99
C ASP A 105 -7.76 9.31 -24.30
N ARG A 106 -8.55 10.09 -23.56
CA ARG A 106 -8.59 11.55 -23.74
C ARG A 106 -7.26 12.21 -23.47
N LYS A 107 -6.58 11.81 -22.41
CA LYS A 107 -5.27 12.36 -22.06
C LYS A 107 -4.23 11.99 -23.10
N PHE A 108 -4.31 10.78 -23.62
CA PHE A 108 -3.41 10.32 -24.67
C PHE A 108 -3.63 11.10 -25.97
N GLU A 109 -4.88 11.31 -26.38
CA GLU A 109 -5.22 12.11 -27.57
C GLU A 109 -4.75 13.55 -27.45
N ALA A 110 -4.90 14.14 -26.25
CA ALA A 110 -4.44 15.49 -26.02
C ALA A 110 -2.92 15.62 -26.20
N VAL A 111 -2.15 14.63 -25.76
CA VAL A 111 -0.70 14.61 -25.94
C VAL A 111 -0.34 14.45 -27.41
N VAL A 112 -1.01 13.56 -28.13
CA VAL A 112 -0.79 13.35 -29.57
C VAL A 112 -1.14 14.61 -30.36
N THR A 113 -2.22 15.28 -30.02
CA THR A 113 -2.64 16.53 -30.70
C THR A 113 -1.61 17.64 -30.47
N ASP A 114 -1.05 17.75 -29.29
CA ASP A 114 -0.02 18.72 -28.96
C ASP A 114 1.28 18.47 -29.74
N GLU A 115 1.60 17.21 -30.02
CA GLU A 115 2.77 16.84 -30.82
C GLU A 115 2.59 17.16 -32.31
N ASP A 116 1.37 17.17 -32.79
CA ASP A 116 1.06 17.47 -34.19
C ASP A 116 1.07 18.97 -34.51
N VAL A 117 1.22 19.81 -33.50
CA VAL A 117 1.33 21.25 -33.64
C VAL A 117 2.78 21.69 -33.51
#